data_902bd7902953d53cd8ebc21d5b41845e
#
_entry.id   902bd7902953d53cd8ebc21d5b41845e
#
_cell.length_a   1.000
_cell.length_b   1.000
_cell.length_c   1.000
_cell.angle_alpha   90.00
_cell.angle_beta   90.00
_cell.angle_gamma   90.00
#
_symmetry.space_group_name_H-M   'P 1'
#
loop_
_entity.id
_entity.type
_entity.pdbx_description
1 polymer ?
#
loop_
_entity_poly.entity_id
_entity_poly.type
_entity_poly.pdbx_seq_one_letter_code
_entity_poly.pdbx_strand_id
1 'polypeptide(L)'
;PLAGYPMVNLKATLYDGSYHPVDSNEMAFKLAAILAYKEAMPNAMPTLLEPVGALAVTIPDSYMGDVIGDLNSRRGQIQGYEMRSGAQQIDAMVPLAEMFGYATDLRSRTQGRGQYTMEPSHYIELPKGLQEKLINKRSGRENA
;
A
#
# COMPACT_ATOMS: atom_id res chain seq x y z
N PRO A 1 16.30 -1.95 1.48
CA PRO A 1 15.07 -2.77 1.43
C PRO A 1 14.50 -2.90 0.02
N LEU A 2 13.40 -3.62 -0.12
CA LEU A 2 12.77 -3.86 -1.39
C LEU A 2 12.31 -2.55 -2.05
N ALA A 3 12.60 -2.41 -3.35
CA ALA A 3 12.16 -1.29 -4.19
C ALA A 3 12.51 0.13 -3.66
N GLY A 4 13.45 0.24 -2.74
CA GLY A 4 13.92 1.53 -2.22
C GLY A 4 12.99 2.21 -1.21
N TYR A 5 11.95 1.53 -0.76
CA TYR A 5 11.07 2.06 0.30
C TYR A 5 11.68 1.89 1.69
N PRO A 6 11.37 2.81 2.63
CA PRO A 6 11.84 2.66 4.00
C PRO A 6 11.25 1.41 4.67
N MET A 7 12.04 0.82 5.56
CA MET A 7 11.61 -0.33 6.36
C MET A 7 10.84 0.15 7.59
N VAL A 8 9.74 -0.53 7.90
CA VAL A 8 8.92 -0.28 9.09
C VAL A 8 8.63 -1.60 9.82
N ASN A 9 8.08 -1.52 11.01
CA ASN A 9 7.69 -2.68 11.82
C ASN A 9 8.83 -3.67 12.06
N LEU A 10 10.02 -3.14 12.35
CA LEU A 10 11.17 -3.97 12.69
C LEU A 10 11.69 -3.61 14.09
N LYS A 11 12.31 -4.58 14.72
CA LYS A 11 13.03 -4.39 15.97
C LYS A 11 14.47 -4.88 15.79
N ALA A 12 15.41 -3.99 16.06
CA ALA A 12 16.83 -4.32 16.06
C ALA A 12 17.30 -4.45 17.50
N THR A 13 17.98 -5.54 17.81
CA THR A 13 18.56 -5.79 19.15
C THR A 13 20.05 -6.01 19.01
N LEU A 14 20.82 -5.14 19.62
CA LEU A 14 22.27 -5.33 19.73
C LEU A 14 22.53 -6.27 20.90
N TYR A 15 23.06 -7.46 20.62
CA TYR A 15 23.33 -8.47 21.66
C TYR A 15 24.81 -8.84 21.81
N ASP A 16 25.63 -8.51 20.82
CA ASP A 16 27.07 -8.79 20.85
C ASP A 16 27.83 -7.82 19.97
N GLY A 17 29.11 -7.69 20.24
CA GLY A 17 30.05 -6.87 19.48
C GLY A 17 31.45 -7.04 19.97
N SER A 18 32.41 -6.60 19.17
CA SER A 18 33.82 -6.57 19.57
C SER A 18 34.37 -5.16 19.46
N TYR A 19 35.37 -4.86 20.30
CA TYR A 19 35.97 -3.53 20.36
C TYR A 19 37.49 -3.65 20.29
N HIS A 20 38.09 -2.88 19.38
CA HIS A 20 39.53 -2.74 19.24
C HIS A 20 39.91 -1.27 19.30
N PRO A 21 40.78 -0.81 20.22
CA PRO A 21 41.07 0.60 20.44
C PRO A 21 41.54 1.38 19.19
N VAL A 22 42.16 0.71 18.24
CA VAL A 22 42.70 1.36 17.02
C VAL A 22 41.64 1.43 15.90
N ASP A 23 40.78 0.42 15.79
CA ASP A 23 39.89 0.23 14.68
C ASP A 23 38.40 0.55 15.02
N SER A 24 38.11 0.81 16.29
CA SER A 24 36.76 1.01 16.76
C SER A 24 36.50 2.49 17.03
N ASN A 25 35.57 3.08 16.31
CA ASN A 25 35.06 4.43 16.46
C ASN A 25 33.58 4.50 16.03
N GLU A 26 32.98 5.66 16.17
CA GLU A 26 31.59 5.85 15.80
C GLU A 26 31.29 5.51 14.35
N MET A 27 32.16 5.90 13.42
CA MET A 27 32.03 5.59 11.99
C MET A 27 32.11 4.09 11.73
N ALA A 28 33.04 3.38 12.36
CA ALA A 28 33.21 1.94 12.20
C ALA A 28 32.01 1.17 12.73
N PHE A 29 31.46 1.54 13.87
CA PHE A 29 30.24 0.93 14.42
C PHE A 29 29.02 1.19 13.54
N LYS A 30 28.90 2.38 13.00
CA LYS A 30 27.83 2.74 12.08
C LYS A 30 27.89 1.91 10.80
N LEU A 31 29.05 1.75 10.21
CA LEU A 31 29.24 0.90 9.03
C LEU A 31 28.96 -0.58 9.31
N ALA A 32 29.39 -1.07 10.47
CA ALA A 32 29.12 -2.46 10.89
C ALA A 32 27.61 -2.69 11.04
N ALA A 33 26.88 -1.76 11.62
CA ALA A 33 25.42 -1.84 11.75
C ALA A 33 24.71 -1.84 10.39
N ILE A 34 25.17 -1.01 9.45
CA ILE A 34 24.63 -0.96 8.09
C ILE A 34 24.86 -2.30 7.36
N LEU A 35 26.05 -2.88 7.47
CA LEU A 35 26.37 -4.18 6.86
C LEU A 35 25.53 -5.31 7.47
N ALA A 36 25.38 -5.33 8.78
CA ALA A 36 24.54 -6.31 9.47
C ALA A 36 23.07 -6.21 9.03
N TYR A 37 22.54 -5.01 8.91
CA TYR A 37 21.20 -4.75 8.42
C TYR A 37 21.01 -5.26 6.98
N LYS A 38 21.93 -4.95 6.08
CA LYS A 38 21.86 -5.39 4.68
C LYS A 38 21.91 -6.90 4.52
N GLU A 39 22.67 -7.58 5.39
CA GLU A 39 22.79 -9.04 5.38
C GLU A 39 21.55 -9.69 5.99
N ALA A 40 21.01 -9.13 7.06
CA ALA A 40 19.87 -9.71 7.78
C ALA A 40 18.54 -9.53 7.05
N MET A 41 18.33 -8.42 6.34
CA MET A 41 17.03 -8.10 5.74
C MET A 41 16.48 -9.15 4.77
N PRO A 42 17.27 -9.73 3.84
CA PRO A 42 16.76 -10.78 2.96
C PRO A 42 16.25 -12.02 3.70
N ASN A 43 16.82 -12.30 4.87
CA ASN A 43 16.45 -13.46 5.70
C ASN A 43 15.27 -13.19 6.64
N ALA A 44 14.85 -11.94 6.77
CA ALA A 44 13.72 -11.53 7.60
C ALA A 44 12.38 -11.61 6.90
N MET A 45 12.32 -12.15 5.69
CA MET A 45 11.13 -12.23 4.84
C MET A 45 10.47 -10.86 4.66
N PRO A 46 11.17 -9.88 4.06
CA PRO A 46 10.61 -8.56 3.85
C PRO A 46 9.44 -8.62 2.86
N THR A 47 8.44 -7.79 3.11
CA THR A 47 7.28 -7.65 2.23
C THR A 47 7.00 -6.18 1.96
N LEU A 48 6.34 -5.89 0.85
CA LEU A 48 5.87 -4.55 0.55
C LEU A 48 4.48 -4.33 1.10
N LEU A 49 4.28 -3.18 1.71
CA LEU A 49 2.98 -2.73 2.18
C LEU A 49 2.44 -1.66 1.23
N GLU A 50 1.14 -1.65 1.04
CA GLU A 50 0.46 -0.60 0.31
C GLU A 50 -0.56 0.11 1.18
N PRO A 51 -0.73 1.45 1.03
CA PRO A 51 -1.76 2.15 1.77
C PRO A 51 -3.14 1.84 1.21
N VAL A 52 -4.09 1.68 2.13
CA VAL A 52 -5.50 1.45 1.83
C VAL A 52 -6.33 2.58 2.39
N GLY A 53 -7.25 3.09 1.60
CA GLY A 53 -8.21 4.11 2.01
C GLY A 53 -9.58 3.53 2.33
N ALA A 54 -10.23 4.13 3.31
CA ALA A 54 -11.65 3.88 3.59
C ALA A 54 -12.47 4.80 2.67
N LEU A 55 -13.22 4.21 1.76
CA LEU A 55 -14.01 4.89 0.76
C LEU A 55 -15.49 4.79 1.12
N ALA A 56 -16.20 5.91 1.10
CA ALA A 56 -17.65 5.95 1.20
C ALA A 56 -18.21 6.63 -0.06
N VAL A 57 -18.99 5.88 -0.84
CA VAL A 57 -19.58 6.34 -2.09
C VAL A 57 -21.08 6.44 -1.92
N THR A 58 -21.65 7.58 -2.24
CA THR A 58 -23.11 7.80 -2.24
C THR A 58 -23.59 7.95 -3.68
N ILE A 59 -24.46 7.08 -4.11
CA ILE A 59 -24.96 7.01 -5.48
C ILE A 59 -26.47 6.73 -5.50
N PRO A 60 -27.17 7.10 -6.59
CA PRO A 60 -28.52 6.61 -6.83
C PRO A 60 -28.52 5.08 -7.00
N ASP A 61 -29.59 4.47 -6.56
CA ASP A 61 -29.74 3.01 -6.52
C ASP A 61 -29.48 2.32 -7.88
N SER A 62 -29.88 2.95 -8.97
CA SER A 62 -29.73 2.43 -10.32
C SER A 62 -28.27 2.24 -10.79
N TYR A 63 -27.31 2.91 -10.15
CA TYR A 63 -25.89 2.84 -10.51
C TYR A 63 -25.07 1.90 -9.61
N MET A 64 -25.71 1.25 -8.67
CA MET A 64 -25.03 0.42 -7.68
C MET A 64 -24.19 -0.70 -8.31
N GLY A 65 -24.74 -1.42 -9.29
CA GLY A 65 -24.02 -2.48 -9.97
C GLY A 65 -22.76 -2.02 -10.68
N ASP A 66 -22.85 -0.91 -11.39
CA ASP A 66 -21.72 -0.33 -12.12
C ASP A 66 -20.61 0.14 -11.18
N VAL A 67 -20.98 0.77 -10.08
CA VAL A 67 -20.02 1.27 -9.08
C VAL A 67 -19.33 0.12 -8.36
N ILE A 68 -20.07 -0.89 -7.95
CA ILE A 68 -19.49 -2.09 -7.31
C ILE A 68 -18.55 -2.81 -8.26
N GLY A 69 -18.93 -2.97 -9.53
CA GLY A 69 -18.07 -3.57 -10.55
C GLY A 69 -16.77 -2.80 -10.75
N ASP A 70 -16.83 -1.47 -10.78
CA ASP A 70 -15.64 -0.63 -10.87
C ASP A 70 -14.74 -0.75 -9.64
N LEU A 71 -15.29 -0.74 -8.44
CA LEU A 71 -14.54 -0.93 -7.20
C LEU A 71 -13.86 -2.30 -7.15
N ASN A 72 -14.54 -3.35 -7.60
CA ASN A 72 -13.93 -4.67 -7.70
C ASN A 72 -12.75 -4.71 -8.68
N SER A 73 -12.85 -3.99 -9.80
CA SER A 73 -11.75 -3.88 -10.75
C SER A 73 -10.54 -3.12 -10.18
N ARG A 74 -10.75 -2.28 -9.17
CA ARG A 74 -9.72 -1.55 -8.44
C ARG A 74 -9.20 -2.27 -7.20
N ARG A 75 -9.44 -3.56 -7.09
CA ARG A 75 -9.10 -4.40 -5.93
C ARG A 75 -9.75 -3.93 -4.63
N GLY A 76 -10.88 -3.26 -4.73
CA GLY A 76 -11.66 -2.82 -3.58
C GLY A 76 -12.36 -3.97 -2.87
N GLN A 77 -12.44 -3.88 -1.55
CA GLN A 77 -13.22 -4.81 -0.73
C GLN A 77 -14.44 -4.08 -0.19
N ILE A 78 -15.61 -4.48 -0.64
CA ILE A 78 -16.87 -3.90 -0.18
C ILE A 78 -17.11 -4.35 1.26
N GLN A 79 -17.22 -3.39 2.17
CA GLN A 79 -17.47 -3.64 3.59
C GLN A 79 -18.96 -3.73 3.90
N GLY A 80 -19.76 -3.02 3.14
CA GLY A 80 -21.19 -2.98 3.31
C GLY A 80 -21.84 -1.87 2.50
N TYR A 81 -23.13 -1.83 2.49
CA TYR A 81 -23.90 -0.76 1.87
C TYR A 81 -25.14 -0.47 2.69
N GLU A 82 -25.54 0.80 2.67
CA GLU A 82 -26.63 1.31 3.46
C GLU A 82 -27.54 2.14 2.56
N MET A 83 -28.84 1.91 2.62
CA MET A 83 -29.82 2.70 1.91
C MET A 83 -30.15 3.96 2.70
N ARG A 84 -30.05 5.12 2.06
CA ARG A 84 -30.39 6.42 2.64
C ARG A 84 -31.24 7.25 1.67
N SER A 85 -32.51 7.48 2.01
CA SER A 85 -33.38 8.41 1.30
C SER A 85 -33.35 8.30 -0.23
N GLY A 86 -33.44 7.07 -0.77
CA GLY A 86 -33.41 6.83 -2.23
C GLY A 86 -32.01 6.77 -2.84
N ALA A 87 -30.97 6.88 -2.04
CA ALA A 87 -29.57 6.70 -2.45
C ALA A 87 -28.94 5.53 -1.69
N GLN A 88 -27.92 4.93 -2.29
CA GLN A 88 -27.12 3.89 -1.65
C GLN A 88 -25.76 4.46 -1.25
N GLN A 89 -25.35 4.18 -0.02
CA GLN A 89 -23.98 4.41 0.42
C GLN A 89 -23.22 3.08 0.44
N ILE A 90 -22.12 3.03 -0.28
CA ILE A 90 -21.24 1.87 -0.33
C ILE A 90 -19.98 2.19 0.43
N ASP A 91 -19.66 1.37 1.42
CA ASP A 91 -18.41 1.46 2.17
C ASP A 91 -17.44 0.40 1.67
N ALA A 92 -16.23 0.81 1.32
CA ALA A 92 -15.22 -0.10 0.78
C ALA A 92 -13.82 0.28 1.27
N MET A 93 -12.95 -0.71 1.33
CA MET A 93 -11.51 -0.52 1.51
C MET A 93 -10.83 -0.71 0.16
N VAL A 94 -10.13 0.31 -0.30
CA VAL A 94 -9.53 0.32 -1.64
C VAL A 94 -8.07 0.75 -1.56
N PRO A 95 -7.15 0.04 -2.24
CA PRO A 95 -5.77 0.49 -2.32
C PRO A 95 -5.68 1.88 -2.97
N LEU A 96 -4.94 2.81 -2.35
CA LEU A 96 -4.83 4.16 -2.86
C LEU A 96 -4.19 4.21 -4.26
N ALA A 97 -3.31 3.26 -4.58
CA ALA A 97 -2.69 3.16 -5.90
C ALA A 97 -3.70 2.91 -7.03
N GLU A 98 -4.85 2.31 -6.73
CA GLU A 98 -5.90 2.00 -7.69
C GLU A 98 -6.93 3.12 -7.83
N MET A 99 -6.81 4.18 -7.05
CA MET A 99 -7.80 5.27 -7.00
C MET A 99 -7.51 6.42 -7.96
N PHE A 100 -6.46 6.29 -8.77
CA PHE A 100 -6.15 7.31 -9.77
C PHE A 100 -7.30 7.47 -10.78
N GLY A 101 -7.74 8.71 -10.96
CA GLY A 101 -8.84 9.02 -11.87
C GLY A 101 -10.24 8.61 -11.40
N TYR A 102 -10.39 8.17 -10.16
CA TYR A 102 -11.68 7.69 -9.65
C TYR A 102 -12.79 8.73 -9.70
N ALA A 103 -12.50 9.98 -9.36
CA ALA A 103 -13.49 11.06 -9.40
C ALA A 103 -14.13 11.20 -10.79
N THR A 104 -13.29 11.14 -11.84
CA THR A 104 -13.76 11.21 -13.22
C THR A 104 -14.59 9.98 -13.59
N ASP A 105 -14.13 8.81 -13.24
CA ASP A 105 -14.82 7.55 -13.54
C ASP A 105 -16.16 7.46 -12.82
N LEU A 106 -16.22 7.87 -11.57
CA LEU A 106 -17.46 7.88 -10.80
C LEU A 106 -18.49 8.83 -11.43
N ARG A 107 -18.09 10.03 -11.80
CA ARG A 107 -18.97 11.00 -12.46
C ARG A 107 -19.48 10.48 -13.80
N SER A 108 -18.61 9.88 -14.58
CA SER A 108 -18.95 9.31 -15.87
C SER A 108 -19.98 8.17 -15.74
N ARG A 109 -19.77 7.27 -14.78
CA ARG A 109 -20.68 6.13 -14.54
C ARG A 109 -22.01 6.51 -13.93
N THR A 110 -22.06 7.59 -13.18
CA THR A 110 -23.26 8.03 -12.45
C THR A 110 -23.90 9.27 -13.05
N GLN A 111 -23.46 9.72 -14.21
CA GLN A 111 -23.94 10.94 -14.87
C GLN A 111 -23.85 12.18 -13.96
N GLY A 112 -22.77 12.29 -13.20
CA GLY A 112 -22.53 13.38 -12.29
C GLY A 112 -23.26 13.30 -10.94
N ARG A 113 -24.00 12.24 -10.67
CA ARG A 113 -24.81 12.10 -9.45
C ARG A 113 -24.07 11.43 -8.29
N GLY A 114 -22.95 10.76 -8.55
CA GLY A 114 -22.18 10.09 -7.52
C GLY A 114 -21.28 11.05 -6.74
N GLN A 115 -21.19 10.83 -5.44
CA GLN A 115 -20.29 11.54 -4.54
C GLN A 115 -19.51 10.52 -3.72
N TYR A 116 -18.29 10.86 -3.36
CA TYR A 116 -17.49 9.99 -2.51
C TYR A 116 -16.64 10.79 -1.55
N THR A 117 -16.31 10.16 -0.44
CA THR A 117 -15.27 10.60 0.49
C THR A 117 -14.28 9.47 0.70
N MET A 118 -13.02 9.81 0.87
CA MET A 118 -11.98 8.82 1.13
C MET A 118 -11.03 9.33 2.19
N GLU A 119 -10.73 8.46 3.16
CA GLU A 119 -9.78 8.74 4.24
C GLU A 119 -8.71 7.65 4.27
N PRO A 120 -7.45 8.01 4.53
CA PRO A 120 -6.42 7.00 4.77
C PRO A 120 -6.82 6.10 5.93
N SER A 121 -6.66 4.79 5.79
CA SER A 121 -7.00 3.82 6.82
C SER A 121 -5.76 3.13 7.37
N HIS A 122 -5.22 2.17 6.63
CA HIS A 122 -4.11 1.34 7.10
C HIS A 122 -3.26 0.86 5.93
N TYR A 123 -2.19 0.13 6.26
CA TYR A 123 -1.35 -0.53 5.27
C TYR A 123 -1.63 -2.02 5.28
N ILE A 124 -1.64 -2.63 4.12
CA ILE A 124 -1.76 -4.09 3.96
C ILE A 124 -0.63 -4.61 3.09
N GLU A 125 -0.38 -5.90 3.17
CA GLU A 125 0.60 -6.57 2.31
C GLU A 125 0.17 -6.49 0.85
N LEU A 126 1.08 -6.04 -0.01
CA LEU A 126 0.86 -6.01 -1.45
C LEU A 126 0.88 -7.44 -2.00
N PRO A 127 -0.05 -7.84 -2.88
CA PRO A 127 -0.02 -9.18 -3.49
C PRO A 127 1.32 -9.48 -4.16
N LYS A 128 1.80 -10.72 -4.04
CA LYS A 128 3.15 -11.12 -4.49
C LYS A 128 3.44 -10.78 -5.94
N GLY A 129 2.49 -11.02 -6.85
CA GLY A 129 2.66 -10.68 -8.26
C GLY A 129 2.86 -9.19 -8.51
N LEU A 130 2.19 -8.33 -7.75
CA LEU A 130 2.36 -6.88 -7.82
C LEU A 130 3.66 -6.43 -7.15
N GLN A 131 4.08 -7.09 -6.07
CA GLN A 131 5.39 -6.85 -5.45
C GLN A 131 6.52 -7.09 -6.45
N GLU A 132 6.51 -8.21 -7.14
CA GLU A 132 7.52 -8.56 -8.15
C GLU A 132 7.58 -7.54 -9.28
N LYS A 133 6.43 -7.14 -9.80
CA LYS A 133 6.35 -6.09 -10.84
C LYS A 133 6.95 -4.78 -10.36
N LEU A 134 6.62 -4.36 -9.15
CA LEU A 134 7.11 -3.11 -8.60
C LEU A 134 8.61 -3.14 -8.33
N ILE A 135 9.11 -4.25 -7.78
CA ILE A 135 10.55 -4.45 -7.53
C ILE A 135 11.31 -4.42 -8.86
N ASN A 136 10.84 -5.14 -9.87
CA ASN A 136 11.48 -5.18 -11.18
C ASN A 136 11.50 -3.81 -11.85
N LYS A 137 10.39 -3.10 -11.82
CA LYS A 137 10.29 -1.75 -12.38
C LYS A 137 11.29 -0.80 -11.73
N ARG A 138 11.40 -0.79 -10.41
CA ARG A 138 12.31 0.10 -9.69
C ARG A 138 13.77 -0.33 -9.74
N SER A 139 14.04 -1.60 -9.97
CA SER A 139 15.42 -2.09 -10.17
C SER A 139 15.93 -1.94 -11.60
N GLY A 140 15.12 -1.42 -12.51
CA GLY A 140 15.48 -1.25 -13.92
C GLY A 140 15.54 -2.56 -14.72
N ARG A 141 14.94 -3.62 -14.20
CA ARG A 141 14.94 -4.95 -14.84
C ARG A 141 13.77 -5.17 -15.80
N GLU A 142 12.94 -4.16 -16.00
CA GLU A 142 11.73 -4.27 -16.83
C GLU A 142 12.02 -4.33 -18.36
N ASN A 143 13.27 -4.14 -18.77
CA ASN A 143 13.69 -4.12 -20.18
C ASN A 143 14.70 -5.23 -20.54
N ALA A 144 14.70 -6.30 -19.80
CA ALA A 144 15.54 -7.47 -20.14
C ALA A 144 14.69 -8.65 -20.60
#